data_e70b7d489b2c2161427d072f805c2fbf
#
_entry.id   e70b7d489b2c2161427d072f805c2fbf
#
_cell.length_a   1.000
_cell.length_b   1.000
_cell.length_c   1.000
_cell.angle_alpha   90.00
_cell.angle_beta   90.00
_cell.angle_gamma   90.00
#
_symmetry.space_group_name_H-M   'P 1'
#
loop_
_entity.id
_entity.type
_entity.pdbx_description
1 polymer ?
#
loop_
_entity_poly.entity_id
_entity_poly.type
_entity_poly.pdbx_seq_one_letter_code
_entity_poly.pdbx_strand_id
1 'polypeptide(L)'
;MTTMFVRHTVSNYSVWRKHYDEFNGIQKAKGVKAQSADNPGDITVTHDFPDLETAQAFAKSDELKTAMRGAGVVGAPTIWFTNKV
;
A
#
# COMPACT_ATOMS: atom_id res chain seq x y z
N MET A 1 0.90 -15.32 -9.25
CA MET A 1 1.15 -14.34 -8.18
C MET A 1 0.19 -13.18 -8.30
N THR A 2 -0.38 -12.79 -7.20
CA THR A 2 -1.36 -11.69 -7.15
C THR A 2 -0.69 -10.43 -6.62
N THR A 3 -0.96 -9.30 -7.28
CA THR A 3 -0.47 -7.99 -6.84
C THR A 3 -1.63 -7.16 -6.31
N MET A 4 -1.48 -6.67 -5.10
CA MET A 4 -2.41 -5.71 -4.51
C MET A 4 -1.90 -4.30 -4.81
N PHE A 5 -2.73 -3.49 -5.44
CA PHE A 5 -2.45 -2.07 -5.65
C PHE A 5 -3.19 -1.26 -4.62
N VAL A 6 -2.50 -0.30 -4.03
CA VAL A 6 -3.11 0.65 -3.08
C VAL A 6 -2.78 2.06 -3.54
N ARG A 7 -3.81 2.86 -3.78
CA ARG A 7 -3.66 4.29 -4.07
C ARG A 7 -4.24 5.07 -2.90
N HIS A 8 -3.46 5.97 -2.36
CA HIS A 8 -3.88 6.77 -1.20
C HIS A 8 -3.16 8.12 -1.18
N THR A 9 -3.72 9.04 -0.42
CA THR A 9 -3.11 10.35 -0.19
C THR A 9 -2.49 10.38 1.19
N VAL A 10 -1.31 10.99 1.30
CA VAL A 10 -0.60 11.15 2.56
C VAL A 10 -0.36 12.64 2.84
N SER A 11 -0.31 13.01 4.13
CA SER A 11 -0.11 14.39 4.54
C SER A 11 1.35 14.86 4.35
N ASN A 12 2.30 13.94 4.45
CA ASN A 12 3.72 14.23 4.27
C ASN A 12 4.43 13.01 3.69
N TYR A 13 4.89 13.11 2.45
CA TYR A 13 5.50 12.00 1.74
C TYR A 13 6.75 11.47 2.44
N SER A 14 7.63 12.34 2.92
CA SER A 14 8.89 11.92 3.54
C SER A 14 8.66 11.12 4.82
N VAL A 15 7.69 11.54 5.63
CA VAL A 15 7.30 10.81 6.85
C VAL A 15 6.66 9.48 6.49
N TRP A 16 5.74 9.49 5.52
CA TRP A 16 5.09 8.28 5.04
C TRP A 16 6.10 7.28 4.49
N ARG A 17 7.05 7.73 3.67
CA ARG A 17 8.05 6.87 3.05
C ARG A 17 8.88 6.14 4.09
N LYS A 18 9.27 6.83 5.16
CA LYS A 18 10.02 6.21 6.24
C LYS A 18 9.21 5.10 6.91
N HIS A 19 7.95 5.35 7.23
CA HIS A 19 7.06 4.33 7.80
C HIS A 19 6.84 3.17 6.84
N TYR A 20 6.66 3.46 5.56
CA TYR A 20 6.46 2.43 4.54
C TYR A 20 7.67 1.51 4.43
N ASP A 21 8.88 2.07 4.40
CA ASP A 21 10.11 1.30 4.28
C ASP A 21 10.36 0.41 5.50
N GLU A 22 9.93 0.86 6.67
CA GLU A 22 10.07 0.11 7.92
C GLU A 22 8.96 -0.94 8.12
N PHE A 23 7.88 -0.86 7.35
CA PHE A 23 6.75 -1.78 7.48
C PHE A 23 7.08 -3.14 6.87
N ASN A 24 6.94 -4.19 7.68
CA ASN A 24 7.14 -5.58 7.24
C ASN A 24 5.85 -6.36 7.48
N GLY A 25 5.18 -6.72 6.41
CA GLY A 25 3.99 -7.56 6.43
C GLY A 25 4.28 -8.95 5.86
N ILE A 26 3.23 -9.64 5.49
CA ILE A 26 3.32 -11.00 4.93
C ILE A 26 3.53 -11.01 3.41
N GLN A 27 3.59 -9.86 2.80
CA GLN A 27 3.78 -9.75 1.35
C GLN A 27 5.15 -10.27 0.92
N LYS A 28 5.22 -10.84 -0.28
CA LYS A 28 6.46 -11.34 -0.87
C LYS A 28 7.37 -10.21 -1.32
N ALA A 29 6.78 -9.14 -1.86
CA ALA A 29 7.50 -7.95 -2.28
C ALA A 29 6.59 -6.74 -2.19
N LYS A 30 7.18 -5.57 -2.03
CA LYS A 30 6.46 -4.29 -2.00
C LYS A 30 7.28 -3.23 -2.70
N GLY A 31 6.62 -2.17 -3.16
CA GLY A 31 7.31 -1.04 -3.77
C GLY A 31 6.40 0.13 -4.03
N VAL A 32 6.99 1.31 -4.08
CA VAL A 32 6.29 2.52 -4.52
C VAL A 32 6.29 2.52 -6.03
N LYS A 33 5.10 2.44 -6.63
CA LYS A 33 4.95 2.36 -8.08
C LYS A 33 4.99 3.74 -8.73
N ALA A 34 4.28 4.70 -8.15
CA ALA A 34 4.15 6.03 -8.73
C ALA A 34 3.68 7.05 -7.70
N GLN A 35 4.00 8.32 -7.99
CA GLN A 35 3.37 9.49 -7.38
C GLN A 35 2.60 10.21 -8.47
N SER A 36 1.47 10.83 -8.12
CA SER A 36 0.78 11.69 -9.06
C SER A 36 1.67 12.88 -9.46
N ALA A 37 1.68 13.23 -10.75
CA ALA A 37 2.55 14.31 -11.25
C ALA A 37 2.20 15.67 -10.65
N ASP A 38 0.94 15.91 -10.33
CA ASP A 38 0.45 17.17 -9.78
C ASP A 38 0.27 17.16 -8.26
N ASN A 39 0.37 15.98 -7.62
CA ASN A 39 0.22 15.86 -6.17
C ASN A 39 1.15 14.76 -5.62
N PRO A 40 2.33 15.11 -5.12
CA PRO A 40 3.28 14.13 -4.58
C PRO A 40 2.74 13.31 -3.40
N GLY A 41 1.68 13.78 -2.73
CA GLY A 41 1.03 13.04 -1.66
C GLY A 41 0.07 11.96 -2.14
N ASP A 42 -0.25 11.92 -3.44
CA ASP A 42 -1.10 10.90 -4.04
C ASP A 42 -0.21 9.79 -4.59
N ILE A 43 -0.16 8.67 -3.88
CA ILE A 43 0.84 7.62 -4.09
C ILE A 43 0.16 6.30 -4.44
N THR A 44 0.75 5.56 -5.37
CA THR A 44 0.35 4.18 -5.69
C THR A 44 1.48 3.24 -5.29
N VAL A 45 1.14 2.25 -4.47
CA VAL A 45 2.08 1.22 -4.03
C VAL A 45 1.58 -0.16 -4.43
N THR A 46 2.50 -1.12 -4.48
CA THR A 46 2.19 -2.51 -4.80
C THR A 46 2.74 -3.44 -3.74
N HIS A 47 1.99 -4.50 -3.48
CA HIS A 47 2.38 -5.60 -2.60
C HIS A 47 2.08 -6.91 -3.31
N ASP A 48 3.08 -7.78 -3.45
CA ASP A 48 2.91 -9.08 -4.11
C ASP A 48 2.60 -10.16 -3.09
N PHE A 49 1.67 -11.04 -3.44
CA PHE A 49 1.24 -12.17 -2.60
C PHE A 49 1.20 -13.44 -3.44
N PRO A 50 1.31 -14.62 -2.80
CA PRO A 50 1.25 -15.88 -3.54
C PRO A 50 -0.10 -16.12 -4.20
N ASP A 51 -1.20 -15.62 -3.63
CA ASP A 51 -2.56 -15.81 -4.13
C ASP A 51 -3.48 -14.67 -3.73
N LEU A 52 -4.68 -14.64 -4.35
CA LEU A 52 -5.68 -13.61 -4.10
C LEU A 52 -6.23 -13.66 -2.67
N GLU A 53 -6.45 -14.85 -2.13
CA GLU A 53 -7.00 -15.01 -0.79
C GLU A 53 -6.11 -14.35 0.27
N THR A 54 -4.80 -14.60 0.18
CA THR A 54 -3.82 -13.99 1.08
C THR A 54 -3.78 -12.47 0.92
N ALA A 55 -3.83 -11.97 -0.31
CA ALA A 55 -3.85 -10.53 -0.58
C ALA A 55 -5.10 -9.86 0.00
N GLN A 56 -6.27 -10.48 -0.18
CA GLN A 56 -7.53 -9.94 0.35
C GLN A 56 -7.55 -9.94 1.89
N ALA A 57 -7.02 -10.99 2.52
CA ALA A 57 -6.92 -11.06 3.98
C ALA A 57 -6.03 -9.95 4.51
N PHE A 58 -4.90 -9.69 3.84
CA PHE A 58 -4.00 -8.61 4.22
C PHE A 58 -4.67 -7.24 4.08
N ALA A 59 -5.41 -7.02 3.00
CA ALA A 59 -6.09 -5.74 2.75
C ALA A 59 -7.13 -5.42 3.83
N LYS A 60 -7.69 -6.44 4.48
CA LYS A 60 -8.68 -6.29 5.56
C LYS A 60 -8.06 -6.31 6.95
N SER A 61 -6.76 -6.52 7.07
CA SER A 61 -6.10 -6.68 8.35
C SER A 61 -6.05 -5.38 9.16
N ASP A 62 -6.16 -5.51 10.48
CA ASP A 62 -6.00 -4.37 11.38
C ASP A 62 -4.57 -3.86 11.39
N GLU A 63 -3.60 -4.74 11.15
CA GLU A 63 -2.19 -4.40 11.04
C GLU A 63 -1.97 -3.37 9.92
N LEU A 64 -2.55 -3.61 8.74
CA LEU A 64 -2.43 -2.67 7.63
C LEU A 64 -3.13 -1.34 7.94
N LYS A 65 -4.32 -1.38 8.51
CA LYS A 65 -5.07 -0.18 8.89
C LYS A 65 -4.30 0.67 9.89
N THR A 66 -3.72 0.02 10.90
CA THR A 66 -2.92 0.70 11.91
C THR A 66 -1.67 1.32 11.31
N ALA A 67 -0.99 0.59 10.43
CA ALA A 67 0.21 1.07 9.74
C ALA A 67 -0.09 2.31 8.88
N MET A 68 -1.18 2.29 8.12
CA MET A 68 -1.58 3.43 7.30
C MET A 68 -1.89 4.65 8.14
N ARG A 69 -2.61 4.47 9.24
CA ARG A 69 -2.96 5.57 10.13
C ARG A 69 -1.72 6.20 10.75
N GLY A 70 -0.79 5.38 11.22
CA GLY A 70 0.47 5.85 11.79
C GLY A 70 1.38 6.53 10.79
N ALA A 71 1.27 6.19 9.51
CA ALA A 71 2.08 6.77 8.43
C ALA A 71 1.50 8.06 7.85
N GLY A 72 0.33 8.52 8.33
CA GLY A 72 -0.27 9.78 7.88
C GLY A 72 -1.10 9.67 6.60
N VAL A 73 -1.65 8.49 6.32
CA VAL A 73 -2.59 8.31 5.21
C VAL A 73 -3.90 9.03 5.55
N VAL A 74 -4.37 9.89 4.65
CA VAL A 74 -5.60 10.65 4.81
C VAL A 74 -6.70 10.11 3.90
N GLY A 75 -7.90 9.98 4.44
CA GLY A 75 -9.04 9.42 3.71
C GLY A 75 -8.96 7.91 3.53
N ALA A 76 -9.90 7.35 2.80
CA ALA A 76 -9.95 5.93 2.51
C ALA A 76 -9.07 5.61 1.30
N PRO A 77 -8.23 4.56 1.38
CA PRO A 77 -7.43 4.14 0.23
C PRO A 77 -8.28 3.44 -0.81
N THR A 78 -7.84 3.52 -2.08
CA THR A 78 -8.39 2.70 -3.16
C THR A 78 -7.51 1.47 -3.30
N ILE A 79 -8.10 0.28 -3.22
CA ILE A 79 -7.38 -0.99 -3.27
C ILE A 79 -7.96 -1.86 -4.37
N TRP A 80 -7.09 -2.44 -5.21
CA TRP A 80 -7.51 -3.41 -6.22
C TRP A 80 -6.43 -4.47 -6.40
N PHE A 81 -6.82 -5.58 -7.02
CA PHE A 81 -5.97 -6.76 -7.17
C PHE A 81 -5.84 -7.13 -8.63
N THR A 82 -4.63 -7.55 -9.02
CA THR A 82 -4.35 -8.03 -10.38
C THR A 82 -3.57 -9.33 -10.31
N ASN A 83 -3.69 -10.15 -11.35
CA ASN A 83 -2.82 -11.31 -11.53
C ASN A 83 -1.88 -11.04 -12.70
N LYS A 84 -0.63 -11.48 -12.57
CA LYS A 84 0.28 -11.46 -13.71
C LYS A 84 -0.20 -12.42 -14.79
N VAL A 85 -0.18 -11.96 -16.01
CA VAL A 85 -0.54 -12.77 -17.19
C VAL A 85 0.69 -13.12 -17.98
#